data_034900227f53fd2b7ca7d73efb1ab610
#
_entry.id   034900227f53fd2b7ca7d73efb1ab610
#
_cell.length_a   1.000
_cell.length_b   1.000
_cell.length_c   1.000
_cell.angle_alpha   90.00
_cell.angle_beta   90.00
_cell.angle_gamma   90.00
#
_symmetry.space_group_name_H-M   'P 1'
#
loop_
_entity.id
_entity.type
_entity.pdbx_description
1 polymer ?
#
loop_
_entity_poly.entity_id
_entity_poly.type
_entity_poly.pdbx_seq_one_letter_code
_entity_poly.pdbx_strand_id
1 'polypeptide(L)'
;FVTIGVPRKQIIISGHSCGGLLTLMLLSAHPEKVGGGISYMQACFGKLSSYYKVKKVGPEAALAKFAKKKPGPAELRERQINNIKKSNNVSVLAFTHPKDKWEGLLSDWLEEVPGVKRIVISQDYKINGKSCVVKGDNWQENISARKNPGHEMSQGLCFQYYNQTILEYIASRLK
;
A
#
# COMPACT_ATOMS: atom_id res chain seq x y z
N PHE A 1 4.92 -5.81 -23.52
CA PHE A 1 3.78 -6.76 -23.47
C PHE A 1 2.76 -6.47 -24.56
N VAL A 2 2.29 -5.25 -24.72
CA VAL A 2 1.28 -4.92 -25.77
C VAL A 2 1.80 -5.20 -27.17
N THR A 3 3.07 -4.93 -27.44
CA THR A 3 3.72 -5.20 -28.74
C THR A 3 3.81 -6.69 -29.09
N ILE A 4 3.73 -7.57 -28.11
CA ILE A 4 3.70 -9.04 -28.29
C ILE A 4 2.28 -9.61 -28.17
N GLY A 5 1.26 -8.78 -28.26
CA GLY A 5 -0.14 -9.22 -28.32
C GLY A 5 -0.86 -9.38 -26.98
N VAL A 6 -0.24 -9.02 -25.82
CA VAL A 6 -0.93 -9.07 -24.54
C VAL A 6 -1.92 -7.90 -24.44
N PRO A 7 -3.23 -8.13 -24.29
CA PRO A 7 -4.20 -7.07 -24.12
C PRO A 7 -3.91 -6.23 -22.86
N ARG A 8 -4.06 -4.91 -22.97
CA ARG A 8 -3.79 -4.00 -21.83
C ARG A 8 -4.57 -4.38 -20.57
N LYS A 9 -5.82 -4.80 -20.70
CA LYS A 9 -6.68 -5.24 -19.60
C LYS A 9 -6.16 -6.48 -18.85
N GLN A 10 -5.24 -7.24 -19.46
CA GLN A 10 -4.59 -8.41 -18.85
C GLN A 10 -3.26 -8.07 -18.16
N ILE A 11 -2.84 -6.81 -18.21
CA ILE A 11 -1.64 -6.35 -17.55
C ILE A 11 -2.01 -5.82 -16.16
N ILE A 12 -1.50 -6.49 -15.13
CA ILE A 12 -1.63 -6.04 -13.75
C ILE A 12 -0.28 -5.51 -13.29
N ILE A 13 -0.27 -4.28 -12.79
CA ILE A 13 0.94 -3.69 -12.21
C ILE A 13 0.92 -3.83 -10.70
N SER A 14 2.09 -3.95 -10.10
CA SER A 14 2.18 -4.00 -8.65
C SER A 14 3.37 -3.22 -8.12
N GLY A 15 3.25 -2.74 -6.90
CA GLY A 15 4.32 -2.01 -6.25
C GLY A 15 4.24 -2.05 -4.73
N HIS A 16 5.40 -1.96 -4.10
CA HIS A 16 5.56 -1.89 -2.66
C HIS A 16 6.12 -0.52 -2.25
N SER A 17 5.72 -0.01 -1.10
CA SER A 17 6.22 1.27 -0.57
C SER A 17 5.95 2.44 -1.54
N CYS A 18 6.96 3.19 -1.95
CA CYS A 18 6.82 4.20 -3.00
C CYS A 18 6.26 3.62 -4.30
N GLY A 19 6.65 2.38 -4.67
CA GLY A 19 6.08 1.68 -5.82
C GLY A 19 4.57 1.44 -5.68
N GLY A 20 4.09 1.18 -4.45
CA GLY A 20 2.66 1.06 -4.17
C GLY A 20 1.90 2.37 -4.40
N LEU A 21 2.45 3.49 -3.95
CA LEU A 21 1.88 4.82 -4.23
C LEU A 21 1.92 5.14 -5.73
N LEU A 22 3.03 4.83 -6.41
CA LEU A 22 3.15 5.02 -7.87
C LEU A 22 2.15 4.17 -8.65
N THR A 23 1.86 2.94 -8.20
CA THR A 23 0.81 2.10 -8.78
C THR A 23 -0.56 2.79 -8.73
N LEU A 24 -0.92 3.36 -7.57
CA LEU A 24 -2.15 4.14 -7.42
C LEU A 24 -2.16 5.37 -8.33
N MET A 25 -1.07 6.14 -8.34
CA MET A 25 -0.95 7.34 -9.18
C MET A 25 -1.06 7.02 -10.68
N LEU A 26 -0.39 5.97 -11.15
CA LEU A 26 -0.44 5.57 -12.55
C LEU A 26 -1.85 5.18 -12.98
N LEU A 27 -2.52 4.35 -12.17
CA LEU A 27 -3.88 3.91 -12.47
C LEU A 27 -4.91 5.05 -12.34
N SER A 28 -4.66 6.01 -11.45
CA SER A 28 -5.51 7.19 -11.35
C SER A 28 -5.38 8.13 -12.55
N ALA A 29 -4.17 8.26 -13.09
CA ALA A 29 -3.90 9.12 -14.24
C ALA A 29 -4.22 8.43 -15.58
N HIS A 30 -4.05 7.11 -15.65
CA HIS A 30 -4.10 6.33 -16.89
C HIS A 30 -4.78 4.97 -16.69
N PRO A 31 -6.07 4.94 -16.27
CA PRO A 31 -6.77 3.68 -15.97
C PRO A 31 -6.90 2.77 -17.20
N GLU A 32 -6.85 3.33 -18.40
CA GLU A 32 -6.96 2.62 -19.67
C GLU A 32 -5.66 1.89 -20.10
N LYS A 33 -4.53 2.16 -19.44
CA LYS A 33 -3.23 1.60 -19.84
C LYS A 33 -3.02 0.17 -19.39
N VAL A 34 -3.66 -0.24 -18.30
CA VAL A 34 -3.53 -1.58 -17.71
C VAL A 34 -4.87 -2.04 -17.11
N GLY A 35 -5.00 -3.34 -16.85
CA GLY A 35 -6.24 -3.92 -16.32
C GLY A 35 -6.49 -3.66 -14.84
N GLY A 36 -5.46 -3.31 -14.09
CA GLY A 36 -5.56 -3.03 -12.67
C GLY A 36 -4.22 -3.02 -11.96
N GLY A 37 -4.23 -2.87 -10.64
CA GLY A 37 -3.02 -2.83 -9.85
C GLY A 37 -3.13 -3.44 -8.47
N ILE A 38 -1.97 -3.78 -7.91
CA ILE A 38 -1.85 -4.23 -6.54
C ILE A 38 -0.85 -3.32 -5.82
N SER A 39 -1.32 -2.62 -4.79
CA SER A 39 -0.52 -1.70 -4.00
C SER A 39 -0.22 -2.30 -2.63
N TYR A 40 1.06 -2.40 -2.29
CA TYR A 40 1.49 -2.92 -1.00
C TYR A 40 2.12 -1.82 -0.16
N MET A 41 1.56 -1.58 1.05
CA MET A 41 2.11 -0.67 2.05
C MET A 41 2.57 0.66 1.45
N GLN A 42 1.70 1.31 0.67
CA GLN A 42 2.01 2.54 -0.06
C GLN A 42 2.53 3.63 0.87
N ALA A 43 3.77 4.04 0.67
CA ALA A 43 4.43 5.04 1.49
C ALA A 43 5.61 5.66 0.76
N CYS A 44 5.67 6.98 0.64
CA CYS A 44 6.76 7.67 -0.04
C CYS A 44 7.31 8.89 0.72
N PHE A 45 6.70 9.25 1.85
CA PHE A 45 7.03 10.48 2.59
C PHE A 45 7.75 10.24 3.91
N GLY A 46 8.35 9.05 4.05
CA GLY A 46 9.09 8.66 5.25
C GLY A 46 8.20 8.10 6.36
N LYS A 47 8.75 8.05 7.57
CA LYS A 47 8.14 7.36 8.72
C LYS A 47 7.07 8.21 9.41
N LEU A 48 6.04 8.64 8.68
CA LEU A 48 5.05 9.58 9.19
C LEU A 48 4.31 9.04 10.42
N SER A 49 3.80 7.79 10.36
CA SER A 49 3.02 7.20 11.45
C SER A 49 3.80 7.12 12.75
N SER A 50 5.09 6.74 12.72
CA SER A 50 5.90 6.63 13.93
C SER A 50 6.52 7.95 14.36
N TYR A 51 7.06 8.72 13.42
CA TYR A 51 7.79 9.96 13.73
C TYR A 51 6.86 11.02 14.33
N TYR A 52 5.67 11.17 13.76
CA TYR A 52 4.67 12.13 14.26
C TYR A 52 3.71 11.52 15.30
N LYS A 53 3.98 10.29 15.75
CA LYS A 53 3.25 9.60 16.82
C LYS A 53 1.74 9.53 16.56
N VAL A 54 1.34 9.16 15.34
CA VAL A 54 -0.08 9.13 14.90
C VAL A 54 -0.96 8.39 15.89
N LYS A 55 -0.52 7.23 16.39
CA LYS A 55 -1.28 6.45 17.41
C LYS A 55 -1.61 7.26 18.68
N LYS A 56 -0.74 8.23 19.05
CA LYS A 56 -0.90 9.03 20.27
C LYS A 56 -1.70 10.31 20.04
N VAL A 57 -1.44 10.99 18.93
CA VAL A 57 -1.98 12.34 18.70
C VAL A 57 -3.12 12.39 17.69
N GLY A 58 -3.39 11.27 17.01
CA GLY A 58 -4.34 11.19 15.91
C GLY A 58 -3.75 11.61 14.55
N PRO A 59 -4.42 11.20 13.44
CA PRO A 59 -3.98 11.49 12.09
C PRO A 59 -3.87 12.99 11.79
N GLU A 60 -4.88 13.77 12.08
CA GLU A 60 -4.93 15.21 11.79
C GLU A 60 -3.78 15.97 12.46
N ALA A 61 -3.60 15.80 13.78
CA ALA A 61 -2.54 16.49 14.52
C ALA A 61 -1.15 16.06 14.05
N ALA A 62 -0.99 14.79 13.65
CA ALA A 62 0.27 14.29 13.09
C ALA A 62 0.58 14.93 11.73
N LEU A 63 -0.42 15.02 10.84
CA LEU A 63 -0.27 15.65 9.52
C LEU A 63 -0.04 17.14 9.64
N ALA A 64 -0.71 17.84 10.56
CA ALA A 64 -0.44 19.26 10.83
C ALA A 64 1.00 19.49 11.29
N LYS A 65 1.54 18.63 12.16
CA LYS A 65 2.96 18.67 12.56
C LYS A 65 3.91 18.38 11.41
N PHE A 66 3.54 17.45 10.53
CA PHE A 66 4.30 17.15 9.33
C PHE A 66 4.35 18.36 8.40
N ALA A 67 3.20 18.96 8.10
CA ALA A 67 3.10 20.15 7.25
C ALA A 67 3.93 21.32 7.79
N LYS A 68 3.88 21.56 9.12
CA LYS A 68 4.70 22.59 9.75
C LYS A 68 6.21 22.36 9.60
N LYS A 69 6.66 21.08 9.71
CA LYS A 69 8.09 20.75 9.67
C LYS A 69 8.64 20.52 8.26
N LYS A 70 7.80 20.07 7.35
CA LYS A 70 8.15 19.67 5.98
C LYS A 70 7.05 20.10 5.01
N PRO A 71 6.86 21.43 4.80
CA PRO A 71 5.72 21.94 4.02
C PRO A 71 5.69 21.41 2.59
N GLY A 72 6.79 21.43 1.86
CA GLY A 72 6.83 20.92 0.48
C GLY A 72 6.46 19.44 0.34
N PRO A 73 7.08 18.50 1.10
CA PRO A 73 6.66 17.11 1.12
C PRO A 73 5.22 16.88 1.56
N ALA A 74 4.70 17.68 2.49
CA ALA A 74 3.32 17.57 2.95
C ALA A 74 2.33 18.00 1.85
N GLU A 75 2.57 19.11 1.21
CA GLU A 75 1.80 19.61 0.07
C GLU A 75 1.83 18.60 -1.10
N LEU A 76 3.00 18.08 -1.42
CA LEU A 76 3.13 17.05 -2.46
C LEU A 76 2.30 15.82 -2.14
N ARG A 77 2.38 15.30 -0.90
CA ARG A 77 1.58 14.17 -0.44
C ARG A 77 0.09 14.43 -0.61
N GLU A 78 -0.37 15.56 -0.11
CA GLU A 78 -1.78 15.95 -0.17
C GLU A 78 -2.27 16.07 -1.61
N ARG A 79 -1.52 16.73 -2.46
CA ARG A 79 -1.82 16.87 -3.89
C ARG A 79 -1.92 15.50 -4.59
N GLN A 80 -0.99 14.58 -4.31
CA GLN A 80 -1.01 13.24 -4.89
C GLN A 80 -2.24 12.46 -4.44
N ILE A 81 -2.55 12.45 -3.14
CA ILE A 81 -3.71 11.78 -2.59
C ILE A 81 -5.01 12.36 -3.18
N ASN A 82 -5.11 13.69 -3.24
CA ASN A 82 -6.30 14.35 -3.80
C ASN A 82 -6.48 14.04 -5.30
N ASN A 83 -5.41 13.92 -6.05
CA ASN A 83 -5.48 13.51 -7.46
C ASN A 83 -5.96 12.05 -7.59
N ILE A 84 -5.50 11.15 -6.72
CA ILE A 84 -5.95 9.76 -6.69
C ILE A 84 -7.44 9.68 -6.32
N LYS A 85 -7.88 10.42 -5.30
CA LYS A 85 -9.29 10.45 -4.85
C LYS A 85 -10.27 10.95 -5.93
N LYS A 86 -9.82 11.83 -6.82
CA LYS A 86 -10.64 12.36 -7.93
C LYS A 86 -10.82 11.38 -9.08
N SER A 87 -10.11 10.27 -9.07
CA SER A 87 -10.21 9.28 -10.15
C SER A 87 -11.49 8.46 -10.03
N ASN A 88 -12.17 8.24 -11.15
CA ASN A 88 -13.45 7.54 -11.18
C ASN A 88 -13.35 6.06 -11.60
N ASN A 89 -12.20 5.61 -12.10
CA ASN A 89 -12.05 4.29 -12.72
C ASN A 89 -10.80 3.53 -12.25
N VAL A 90 -10.38 3.75 -11.03
CA VAL A 90 -9.24 3.01 -10.48
C VAL A 90 -9.66 1.58 -10.15
N SER A 91 -8.88 0.61 -10.55
CA SER A 91 -9.04 -0.77 -10.07
C SER A 91 -7.76 -1.19 -9.36
N VAL A 92 -7.78 -1.16 -8.03
CA VAL A 92 -6.63 -1.48 -7.21
C VAL A 92 -7.01 -2.33 -6.00
N LEU A 93 -6.26 -3.40 -5.78
CA LEU A 93 -6.23 -4.11 -4.51
C LEU A 93 -5.10 -3.51 -3.66
N ALA A 94 -5.43 -2.84 -2.55
CA ALA A 94 -4.47 -2.17 -1.71
C ALA A 94 -4.32 -2.85 -0.35
N PHE A 95 -3.11 -3.22 0.01
CA PHE A 95 -2.78 -3.80 1.30
C PHE A 95 -2.15 -2.76 2.22
N THR A 96 -2.64 -2.68 3.44
CA THR A 96 -2.13 -1.78 4.50
C THR A 96 -1.93 -2.54 5.79
N HIS A 97 -1.04 -2.06 6.65
CA HIS A 97 -0.80 -2.65 7.96
C HIS A 97 -0.74 -1.56 9.05
N PRO A 98 -1.53 -1.65 10.12
CA PRO A 98 -1.60 -0.59 11.15
C PRO A 98 -0.30 -0.40 11.93
N LYS A 99 0.59 -1.39 11.96
CA LYS A 99 1.94 -1.26 12.53
C LYS A 99 2.99 -0.75 11.56
N ASP A 100 2.64 -0.48 10.30
CA ASP A 100 3.55 0.18 9.37
C ASP A 100 3.90 1.57 9.91
N LYS A 101 5.19 1.77 10.21
CA LYS A 101 5.69 3.02 10.78
C LYS A 101 5.70 4.18 9.81
N TRP A 102 5.51 3.91 8.51
CA TRP A 102 5.53 4.95 7.48
C TRP A 102 4.15 5.57 7.33
N GLU A 103 3.21 4.88 6.68
CA GLU A 103 1.87 5.44 6.39
C GLU A 103 0.72 4.64 7.02
N GLY A 104 1.00 3.52 7.73
CA GLY A 104 -0.01 2.55 8.12
C GLY A 104 -1.29 3.12 8.74
N LEU A 105 -1.17 4.00 9.74
CA LEU A 105 -2.31 4.67 10.38
C LEU A 105 -2.80 5.93 9.63
N LEU A 106 -2.22 6.25 8.49
CA LEU A 106 -2.57 7.40 7.64
C LEU A 106 -3.11 6.95 6.29
N SER A 107 -3.45 5.66 6.14
CA SER A 107 -3.87 5.06 4.87
C SER A 107 -5.39 4.97 4.69
N ASP A 108 -6.18 5.51 5.62
CA ASP A 108 -7.64 5.41 5.60
C ASP A 108 -8.25 6.15 4.39
N TRP A 109 -7.54 7.13 3.85
CA TRP A 109 -7.93 7.81 2.60
C TRP A 109 -8.13 6.88 1.40
N LEU A 110 -7.57 5.66 1.44
CA LEU A 110 -7.79 4.67 0.38
C LEU A 110 -9.25 4.21 0.28
N GLU A 111 -10.00 4.27 1.38
CA GLU A 111 -11.42 3.90 1.42
C GLU A 111 -12.30 4.94 0.71
N GLU A 112 -11.77 6.14 0.53
CA GLU A 112 -12.44 7.23 -0.19
C GLU A 112 -12.18 7.19 -1.72
N VAL A 113 -11.32 6.28 -2.19
CA VAL A 113 -10.96 6.18 -3.61
C VAL A 113 -11.88 5.19 -4.31
N PRO A 114 -12.72 5.63 -5.27
CA PRO A 114 -13.58 4.72 -6.02
C PRO A 114 -12.79 3.63 -6.74
N GLY A 115 -13.19 2.36 -6.54
CA GLY A 115 -12.55 1.21 -7.18
C GLY A 115 -11.28 0.69 -6.51
N VAL A 116 -10.87 1.27 -5.37
CA VAL A 116 -9.86 0.68 -4.50
C VAL A 116 -10.51 -0.26 -3.49
N LYS A 117 -10.08 -1.53 -3.50
CA LYS A 117 -10.39 -2.49 -2.45
C LYS A 117 -9.23 -2.52 -1.45
N ARG A 118 -9.41 -1.91 -0.29
CA ARG A 118 -8.41 -1.92 0.78
C ARG A 118 -8.52 -3.20 1.62
N ILE A 119 -7.39 -3.82 1.86
CA ILE A 119 -7.22 -4.93 2.81
C ILE A 119 -6.32 -4.45 3.95
N VAL A 120 -6.87 -4.36 5.14
CA VAL A 120 -6.08 -4.09 6.36
C VAL A 120 -5.56 -5.43 6.89
N ILE A 121 -4.25 -5.60 6.88
CA ILE A 121 -3.61 -6.82 7.36
C ILE A 121 -3.75 -6.90 8.86
N SER A 122 -4.40 -7.97 9.36
CA SER A 122 -4.53 -8.22 10.79
C SER A 122 -3.19 -8.62 11.41
N GLN A 123 -2.96 -8.14 12.63
CA GLN A 123 -1.77 -8.50 13.40
C GLN A 123 -1.81 -9.91 13.99
N ASP A 124 -2.99 -10.51 14.00
CA ASP A 124 -3.25 -11.81 14.66
C ASP A 124 -3.11 -12.98 13.70
N TYR A 125 -2.73 -12.73 12.46
CA TYR A 125 -2.45 -13.80 11.52
C TYR A 125 -1.32 -14.68 12.01
N LYS A 126 -1.61 -15.98 12.10
CA LYS A 126 -0.65 -17.02 12.44
C LYS A 126 -0.63 -18.07 11.35
N ILE A 127 0.55 -18.53 10.95
CA ILE A 127 0.76 -19.72 10.14
C ILE A 127 1.34 -20.78 11.07
N ASN A 128 0.66 -21.95 11.18
CA ASN A 128 1.09 -23.04 12.03
C ASN A 128 1.41 -22.58 13.48
N GLY A 129 0.57 -21.72 14.04
CA GLY A 129 0.74 -21.17 15.38
C GLY A 129 1.78 -20.07 15.53
N LYS A 130 2.56 -19.77 14.50
CA LYS A 130 3.57 -18.70 14.50
C LYS A 130 2.97 -17.39 14.00
N SER A 131 3.21 -16.30 14.72
CA SER A 131 2.77 -14.96 14.30
C SER A 131 3.38 -14.60 12.94
N CYS A 132 2.54 -14.11 12.05
CA CYS A 132 2.93 -13.57 10.76
C CYS A 132 3.66 -12.24 10.78
N VAL A 133 3.85 -11.64 11.94
CA VAL A 133 4.80 -10.55 12.11
C VAL A 133 6.19 -11.17 12.03
N VAL A 134 6.76 -11.06 10.86
CA VAL A 134 7.98 -11.71 10.41
C VAL A 134 9.06 -11.81 11.49
N LYS A 135 9.27 -13.03 11.95
CA LYS A 135 10.56 -13.55 12.37
C LYS A 135 10.84 -14.72 11.44
N GLY A 136 11.11 -14.45 10.19
CA GLY A 136 11.59 -15.47 9.25
C GLY A 136 13.10 -15.55 9.34
N ASP A 137 13.62 -16.74 9.35
CA ASP A 137 15.05 -16.99 9.53
C ASP A 137 15.90 -16.29 8.44
N ASN A 138 15.35 -16.11 7.25
CA ASN A 138 16.02 -15.40 6.16
C ASN A 138 15.92 -13.86 6.23
N TRP A 139 15.13 -13.30 7.14
CA TRP A 139 14.96 -11.86 7.34
C TRP A 139 15.79 -11.31 8.48
N GLN A 140 16.52 -12.16 9.20
CA GLN A 140 17.34 -11.72 10.31
C GLN A 140 18.42 -10.73 9.89
N GLU A 141 18.84 -10.80 8.64
CA GLU A 141 19.83 -9.90 8.05
C GLU A 141 19.22 -8.61 7.48
N ASN A 142 17.92 -8.60 7.18
CA ASN A 142 17.25 -7.41 6.67
C ASN A 142 16.91 -6.43 7.79
N ILE A 143 17.77 -5.44 7.98
CA ILE A 143 17.61 -4.39 8.99
C ILE A 143 16.32 -3.59 8.79
N SER A 144 15.86 -3.42 7.56
CA SER A 144 14.64 -2.68 7.24
C SER A 144 13.41 -3.41 7.75
N ALA A 145 13.29 -4.70 7.50
CA ALA A 145 12.20 -5.54 8.00
C ALA A 145 12.14 -5.56 9.54
N ARG A 146 13.28 -5.65 10.22
CA ARG A 146 13.35 -5.59 11.69
C ARG A 146 12.87 -4.26 12.25
N LYS A 147 13.14 -3.15 11.55
CA LYS A 147 12.78 -1.81 11.99
C LYS A 147 11.31 -1.46 11.70
N ASN A 148 10.72 -2.05 10.68
CA ASN A 148 9.35 -1.77 10.26
C ASN A 148 8.63 -3.03 9.72
N PRO A 149 8.37 -4.03 10.57
CA PRO A 149 7.80 -5.31 10.13
C PRO A 149 6.43 -5.15 9.45
N GLY A 150 5.62 -4.17 9.86
CA GLY A 150 4.35 -3.87 9.20
C GLY A 150 4.52 -3.41 7.76
N HIS A 151 5.61 -2.72 7.44
CA HIS A 151 5.90 -2.27 6.09
C HIS A 151 6.37 -3.41 5.17
N GLU A 152 7.15 -4.33 5.72
CA GLU A 152 7.77 -5.43 4.98
C GLU A 152 6.87 -6.69 4.90
N MET A 153 5.64 -6.62 5.41
CA MET A 153 4.73 -7.77 5.50
C MET A 153 4.49 -8.46 4.16
N SER A 154 4.42 -7.69 3.06
CA SER A 154 4.20 -8.23 1.71
C SER A 154 5.33 -9.14 1.21
N GLN A 155 6.48 -9.13 1.86
CA GLN A 155 7.65 -9.95 1.51
C GLN A 155 7.75 -11.20 2.38
N GLY A 156 6.90 -11.36 3.39
CA GLY A 156 6.94 -12.45 4.35
C GLY A 156 6.04 -13.63 3.98
N LEU A 157 6.32 -14.80 4.58
CA LEU A 157 5.51 -16.03 4.45
C LEU A 157 4.03 -15.79 4.76
N CYS A 158 3.74 -14.86 5.63
CA CYS A 158 2.40 -14.49 6.01
C CYS A 158 1.55 -13.95 4.88
N PHE A 159 2.19 -13.42 3.86
CA PHE A 159 1.49 -12.90 2.71
C PHE A 159 0.80 -14.00 1.89
N GLN A 160 1.21 -15.25 2.07
CA GLN A 160 0.56 -16.42 1.47
C GLN A 160 -0.94 -16.51 1.82
N TYR A 161 -1.38 -15.99 2.96
CA TYR A 161 -2.81 -15.91 3.29
C TYR A 161 -3.62 -15.08 2.30
N TYR A 162 -2.99 -14.15 1.62
CA TYR A 162 -3.64 -13.28 0.66
C TYR A 162 -3.54 -13.77 -0.78
N ASN A 163 -2.87 -14.91 -1.02
CA ASN A 163 -2.71 -15.46 -2.36
C ASN A 163 -4.05 -15.67 -3.04
N GLN A 164 -5.01 -16.28 -2.33
CA GLN A 164 -6.34 -16.50 -2.89
C GLN A 164 -7.03 -15.16 -3.24
N THR A 165 -6.99 -14.18 -2.34
CA THR A 165 -7.56 -12.84 -2.57
C THR A 165 -6.91 -12.15 -3.77
N ILE A 166 -5.60 -12.30 -3.93
CA ILE A 166 -4.85 -11.74 -5.06
C ILE A 166 -5.25 -12.45 -6.36
N LEU A 167 -5.31 -13.78 -6.37
CA LEU A 167 -5.70 -14.56 -7.54
C LEU A 167 -7.14 -14.25 -7.98
N GLU A 168 -8.07 -14.13 -7.04
CA GLU A 168 -9.45 -13.73 -7.31
C GLU A 168 -9.54 -12.33 -7.90
N TYR A 169 -8.76 -11.38 -7.34
CA TYR A 169 -8.68 -10.04 -7.89
C TYR A 169 -8.14 -10.07 -9.32
N ILE A 170 -7.03 -10.74 -9.58
CA ILE A 170 -6.45 -10.87 -10.93
C ILE A 170 -7.46 -11.51 -11.88
N ALA A 171 -8.07 -12.63 -11.50
CA ALA A 171 -9.07 -13.32 -12.31
C ALA A 171 -10.27 -12.44 -12.65
N SER A 172 -10.69 -11.58 -11.73
CA SER A 172 -11.78 -10.62 -11.96
C SER A 172 -11.44 -9.56 -13.01
N ARG A 173 -10.15 -9.31 -13.25
CA ARG A 173 -9.67 -8.33 -14.24
C ARG A 173 -9.43 -8.93 -15.63
N LEU A 174 -9.34 -10.25 -15.72
CA LEU A 174 -9.11 -10.97 -16.98
C LEU A 174 -10.41 -11.22 -17.78
N LYS A 175 -11.55 -11.00 -17.18
CA LYS A 175 -12.87 -11.09 -17.81
C LYS A 175 -13.16 -9.78 -18.56
#